data_7007ec18ce9a65bb99f77220292b2a4d
#
_entry.id   7007ec18ce9a65bb99f77220292b2a4d
#
_cell.length_a   1.000
_cell.length_b   1.000
_cell.length_c   1.000
_cell.angle_alpha   90.00
_cell.angle_beta   90.00
_cell.angle_gamma   90.00
#
_symmetry.space_group_name_H-M   'P 1'
#
loop_
_entity.id
_entity.type
_entity.pdbx_description
1 polymer ?
#
loop_
_entity_poly.entity_id
_entity_poly.type
_entity_poly.pdbx_seq_one_letter_code
_entity_poly.pdbx_strand_id
1 'polypeptide(L)'
;GFILDNDNYDYAIAIGGDGAFLRMVRETNFNSDTLFLGVNTGTLGFAQDISVENIDELVDDLKNNNYFKEEIKVVKAKIYVKDKIYELNALNEFVFRSSDFKTLKLNIEIDNEKLENFVGDGVVISTSFGSTAYNLSLGGAIVYNTFHSLQITSLAPLNSKTYRN
;
A
#
# COMPACT_ATOMS: atom_id res chain seq x y z
N GLY A 1 25.46 15.89 12.96
CA GLY A 1 24.16 16.35 12.40
C GLY A 1 23.81 15.56 11.17
N PHE A 2 22.55 15.67 10.71
CA PHE A 2 22.11 15.05 9.46
C PHE A 2 22.65 15.84 8.26
N ILE A 3 22.89 15.11 7.17
CA ILE A 3 23.30 15.68 5.88
C ILE A 3 22.18 15.37 4.90
N LEU A 4 21.73 16.38 4.16
CA LEU A 4 20.77 16.17 3.07
C LEU A 4 21.54 15.62 1.85
N ASP A 5 21.19 14.42 1.43
CA ASP A 5 21.71 13.76 0.24
C ASP A 5 20.54 13.15 -0.53
N ASN A 6 20.48 13.38 -1.83
CA ASN A 6 19.40 12.88 -2.68
C ASN A 6 19.72 11.52 -3.32
N ASP A 7 20.98 11.12 -3.31
CA ASP A 7 21.45 9.91 -4.00
C ASP A 7 21.82 8.78 -3.03
N ASN A 8 22.26 9.15 -1.81
CA ASN A 8 22.68 8.19 -0.80
C ASN A 8 22.21 8.63 0.59
N TYR A 9 21.16 7.98 1.11
CA TYR A 9 20.51 8.36 2.35
C TYR A 9 20.02 7.14 3.15
N ASP A 10 20.13 7.21 4.47
CA ASP A 10 19.62 6.19 5.39
C ASP A 10 18.11 6.39 5.69
N TYR A 11 17.66 7.64 5.62
CA TYR A 11 16.31 8.05 5.96
C TYR A 11 15.67 8.81 4.80
N ALA A 12 14.43 8.46 4.48
CA ALA A 12 13.58 9.23 3.60
C ALA A 12 12.38 9.77 4.39
N ILE A 13 12.18 11.09 4.35
CA ILE A 13 11.17 11.75 5.16
C ILE A 13 10.13 12.40 4.24
N ALA A 14 8.88 11.97 4.34
CA ALA A 14 7.76 12.63 3.69
C ALA A 14 7.13 13.66 4.62
N ILE A 15 6.98 14.88 4.13
CA ILE A 15 6.24 15.94 4.81
C ILE A 15 4.93 16.16 4.07
N GLY A 16 3.79 15.90 4.72
CA GLY A 16 2.47 15.98 4.10
C GLY A 16 1.49 14.97 4.67
N GLY A 17 0.57 14.44 3.86
CA GLY A 17 -0.36 13.36 4.21
C GLY A 17 0.07 12.01 3.63
N ASP A 18 -0.74 10.95 3.84
CA ASP A 18 -0.46 9.58 3.37
C ASP A 18 -0.04 9.50 1.90
N GLY A 19 -0.63 10.35 1.04
CA GLY A 19 -0.27 10.41 -0.37
C GLY A 19 1.18 10.85 -0.62
N ALA A 20 1.75 11.73 0.21
CA ALA A 20 3.15 12.13 0.13
C ALA A 20 4.08 10.98 0.53
N PHE A 21 3.72 10.26 1.59
CA PHE A 21 4.44 9.08 2.05
C PHE A 21 4.47 7.97 0.98
N LEU A 22 3.32 7.63 0.42
CA LEU A 22 3.21 6.61 -0.64
C LEU A 22 4.01 6.99 -1.90
N ARG A 23 4.01 8.28 -2.25
CA ARG A 23 4.80 8.78 -3.38
C ARG A 23 6.29 8.61 -3.11
N MET A 24 6.77 9.00 -1.96
CA MET A 24 8.17 8.86 -1.55
C MET A 24 8.61 7.40 -1.62
N VAL A 25 7.88 6.47 -1.01
CA VAL A 25 8.19 5.03 -1.07
C VAL A 25 8.27 4.52 -2.50
N ARG A 26 7.37 4.97 -3.37
CA ARG A 26 7.37 4.59 -4.79
C ARG A 26 8.55 5.18 -5.56
N GLU A 27 8.89 6.45 -5.33
CA GLU A 27 10.01 7.14 -6.00
C GLU A 27 11.36 6.56 -5.62
N THR A 28 11.50 6.02 -4.42
CA THR A 28 12.69 5.27 -3.99
C THR A 28 12.70 3.82 -4.49
N ASN A 29 11.73 3.45 -5.34
CA ASN A 29 11.55 2.08 -5.83
C ASN A 29 11.44 1.04 -4.71
N PHE A 30 10.77 1.41 -3.60
CA PHE A 30 10.58 0.53 -2.42
C PHE A 30 11.91 0.01 -1.85
N ASN A 31 12.92 0.88 -1.76
CA ASN A 31 14.23 0.51 -1.26
C ASN A 31 14.16 0.01 0.20
N SER A 32 14.48 -1.25 0.42
CA SER A 32 14.43 -1.88 1.74
C SER A 32 15.54 -1.43 2.70
N ASP A 33 16.60 -0.81 2.19
CA ASP A 33 17.74 -0.34 2.99
C ASP A 33 17.49 1.05 3.58
N THR A 34 16.43 1.74 3.13
CA THR A 34 16.05 3.08 3.59
C THR A 34 14.96 2.97 4.67
N LEU A 35 15.10 3.76 5.72
CA LEU A 35 14.05 3.96 6.73
C LEU A 35 13.13 5.09 6.28
N PHE A 36 11.84 4.78 6.19
CA PHE A 36 10.81 5.72 5.76
C PHE A 36 10.11 6.35 6.96
N LEU A 37 9.96 7.67 6.97
CA LEU A 37 9.27 8.41 8.02
C LEU A 37 8.25 9.36 7.40
N GLY A 38 7.12 9.54 8.07
CA GLY A 38 6.09 10.47 7.66
C GLY A 38 5.87 11.54 8.73
N VAL A 39 5.98 12.82 8.35
CA VAL A 39 5.61 13.96 9.17
C VAL A 39 4.31 14.54 8.64
N ASN A 40 3.27 14.46 9.45
CA ASN A 40 1.93 14.90 9.09
C ASN A 40 1.78 16.42 9.26
N THR A 41 1.31 17.10 8.20
CA THR A 41 1.05 18.54 8.20
C THR A 41 -0.43 18.90 8.27
N GLY A 42 -1.32 17.92 8.42
CA GLY A 42 -2.76 18.11 8.39
C GLY A 42 -3.52 17.15 9.32
N THR A 43 -4.65 16.63 8.84
CA THR A 43 -5.38 15.59 9.58
C THR A 43 -4.56 14.33 9.65
N LEU A 44 -4.48 13.71 10.81
CA LEU A 44 -3.71 12.49 11.04
C LEU A 44 -4.10 11.39 10.04
N GLY A 45 -3.10 10.88 9.32
CA GLY A 45 -3.26 9.76 8.40
C GLY A 45 -2.93 8.42 9.06
N PHE A 46 -2.98 7.34 8.28
CA PHE A 46 -2.64 5.99 8.76
C PHE A 46 -1.15 5.64 8.62
N ALA A 47 -0.43 6.37 7.75
CA ALA A 47 0.98 6.12 7.45
C ALA A 47 1.94 7.09 8.17
N GLN A 48 1.43 8.00 8.99
CA GLN A 48 2.21 9.10 9.55
C GLN A 48 1.82 9.34 11.00
N ASP A 49 2.70 8.97 11.91
CA ASP A 49 2.48 9.09 13.36
C ASP A 49 3.09 10.36 13.97
N ILE A 50 3.89 11.12 13.20
CA ILE A 50 4.65 12.26 13.68
C ILE A 50 3.96 13.54 13.22
N SER A 51 3.62 14.42 14.17
CA SER A 51 3.12 15.77 13.86
C SER A 51 4.29 16.76 13.69
N VAL A 52 4.01 17.88 12.99
CA VAL A 52 5.01 18.95 12.79
C VAL A 52 5.52 19.51 14.11
N GLU A 53 4.67 19.55 15.14
CA GLU A 53 5.02 20.06 16.47
C GLU A 53 6.08 19.20 17.17
N ASN A 54 6.22 17.92 16.78
CA ASN A 54 7.15 16.96 17.39
C ASN A 54 8.45 16.78 16.58
N ILE A 55 8.76 17.68 15.65
CA ILE A 55 9.96 17.56 14.78
C ILE A 55 11.25 17.58 15.60
N ASP A 56 11.34 18.41 16.62
CA ASP A 56 12.56 18.49 17.45
C ASP A 56 12.78 17.17 18.22
N GLU A 57 11.73 16.56 18.74
CA GLU A 57 11.77 15.26 19.39
C GLU A 57 12.18 14.16 18.41
N LEU A 58 11.59 14.15 17.20
CA LEU A 58 11.98 13.23 16.12
C LEU A 58 13.48 13.32 15.81
N VAL A 59 14.02 14.55 15.68
CA VAL A 59 15.44 14.76 15.38
C VAL A 59 16.34 14.20 16.48
N ASP A 60 15.94 14.37 17.74
CA ASP A 60 16.69 13.85 18.87
C ASP A 60 16.60 12.33 18.99
N ASP A 61 15.42 11.76 18.74
CA ASP A 61 15.22 10.31 18.69
C ASP A 61 16.04 9.64 17.58
N LEU A 62 16.07 10.24 16.39
CA LEU A 62 16.89 9.74 15.28
C LEU A 62 18.38 9.78 15.60
N LYS A 63 18.90 10.88 16.22
CA LYS A 63 20.31 11.00 16.64
C LYS A 63 20.71 9.96 17.68
N ASN A 64 19.78 9.63 18.58
CA ASN A 64 20.03 8.71 19.69
C ASN A 64 19.62 7.27 19.37
N ASN A 65 19.15 6.97 18.16
CA ASN A 65 18.57 5.67 17.76
C ASN A 65 17.47 5.21 18.71
N ASN A 66 16.67 6.15 19.21
CA ASN A 66 15.57 5.91 20.13
C ASN A 66 14.24 5.78 19.36
N TYR A 67 14.11 4.75 18.51
CA TYR A 67 12.90 4.49 17.73
C TYR A 67 12.72 2.99 17.48
N PHE A 68 11.49 2.61 17.19
CA PHE A 68 11.16 1.26 16.73
C PHE A 68 11.10 1.23 15.21
N LYS A 69 11.49 0.09 14.63
CA LYS A 69 11.36 -0.18 13.19
C LYS A 69 10.18 -1.11 12.98
N GLU A 70 9.23 -0.70 12.19
CA GLU A 70 8.15 -1.55 11.70
C GLU A 70 8.49 -2.05 10.29
N GLU A 71 8.40 -3.35 10.07
CA GLU A 71 8.58 -3.95 8.75
C GLU A 71 7.23 -4.06 8.04
N ILE A 72 7.07 -3.30 6.95
CA ILE A 72 5.86 -3.33 6.15
C ILE A 72 6.09 -4.20 4.91
N LYS A 73 5.19 -5.16 4.67
CA LYS A 73 5.25 -6.02 3.49
C LYS A 73 4.68 -5.32 2.27
N VAL A 74 5.46 -5.36 1.20
CA VAL A 74 5.09 -4.86 -0.13
C VAL A 74 4.52 -6.00 -0.96
N VAL A 75 3.37 -5.79 -1.59
CA VAL A 75 2.84 -6.75 -2.57
C VAL A 75 3.48 -6.54 -3.92
N LYS A 76 3.91 -7.63 -4.55
CA LYS A 76 4.50 -7.64 -5.90
C LYS A 76 3.53 -8.29 -6.87
N ALA A 77 3.37 -7.68 -8.05
CA ALA A 77 2.58 -8.23 -9.13
C ALA A 77 3.41 -8.43 -10.39
N LYS A 78 3.18 -9.54 -11.08
CA LYS A 78 3.66 -9.80 -12.44
C LYS A 78 2.45 -9.82 -13.38
N ILE A 79 2.46 -8.94 -14.36
CA ILE A 79 1.38 -8.82 -15.33
C ILE A 79 1.91 -9.31 -16.67
N TYR A 80 1.28 -10.34 -17.21
CA TYR A 80 1.63 -10.95 -18.49
C TYR A 80 0.66 -10.43 -19.57
N VAL A 81 1.18 -9.69 -20.52
CA VAL A 81 0.40 -9.17 -21.66
C VAL A 81 1.09 -9.56 -22.95
N LYS A 82 0.56 -10.55 -23.65
CA LYS A 82 1.20 -11.18 -24.81
C LYS A 82 2.62 -11.62 -24.46
N ASP A 83 3.63 -11.09 -25.15
CA ASP A 83 5.05 -11.43 -24.95
C ASP A 83 5.77 -10.49 -23.95
N LYS A 84 5.02 -9.64 -23.24
CA LYS A 84 5.58 -8.68 -22.30
C LYS A 84 5.20 -9.04 -20.86
N ILE A 85 6.16 -8.86 -19.96
CA ILE A 85 5.97 -9.00 -18.52
C ILE A 85 6.21 -7.63 -17.89
N TYR A 86 5.27 -7.22 -17.05
CA TYR A 86 5.40 -6.02 -16.22
C TYR A 86 5.48 -6.45 -14.76
N GLU A 87 6.47 -5.93 -14.05
CA GLU A 87 6.61 -6.13 -12.61
C GLU A 87 6.27 -4.83 -11.90
N LEU A 88 5.37 -4.90 -10.94
CA LEU A 88 4.88 -3.77 -10.18
C LEU A 88 4.94 -4.07 -8.68
N ASN A 89 5.15 -3.02 -7.88
CA ASN A 89 5.09 -3.08 -6.43
C ASN A 89 3.99 -2.15 -5.93
N ALA A 90 3.32 -2.52 -4.85
CA ALA A 90 2.39 -1.65 -4.14
C ALA A 90 2.54 -1.81 -2.62
N LEU A 91 2.45 -0.69 -1.91
CA LEU A 91 2.40 -0.68 -0.45
C LEU A 91 0.97 -0.94 0.03
N ASN A 92 -0.01 -0.23 -0.54
CA ASN A 92 -1.42 -0.37 -0.16
C ASN A 92 -2.11 -1.51 -0.92
N GLU A 93 -2.34 -1.33 -2.22
CA GLU A 93 -3.12 -2.24 -3.03
C GLU A 93 -2.81 -2.17 -4.52
N PHE A 94 -3.22 -3.21 -5.26
CA PHE A 94 -3.45 -3.19 -6.69
C PHE A 94 -4.94 -3.12 -6.97
N VAL A 95 -5.32 -2.26 -7.93
CA VAL A 95 -6.69 -2.14 -8.41
C VAL A 95 -6.78 -2.63 -9.84
N PHE A 96 -7.57 -3.67 -10.07
CA PHE A 96 -7.86 -4.20 -11.40
C PHE A 96 -9.25 -3.73 -11.82
N ARG A 97 -9.31 -2.85 -12.81
CA ARG A 97 -10.57 -2.30 -13.33
C ARG A 97 -10.49 -2.07 -14.84
N SER A 98 -11.65 -2.04 -15.49
CA SER A 98 -11.72 -1.69 -16.90
C SER A 98 -11.40 -0.20 -17.11
N SER A 99 -10.60 0.10 -18.14
CA SER A 99 -10.26 1.48 -18.53
C SER A 99 -11.42 2.22 -19.23
N ASP A 100 -12.33 1.49 -19.84
CA ASP A 100 -13.43 1.98 -20.64
C ASP A 100 -14.82 1.77 -19.99
N PHE A 101 -14.84 1.63 -18.67
CA PHE A 101 -16.04 1.48 -17.83
C PHE A 101 -16.93 0.29 -18.20
N LYS A 102 -16.39 -0.69 -18.91
CA LYS A 102 -17.11 -1.94 -19.19
C LYS A 102 -16.98 -2.91 -18.03
N THR A 103 -17.98 -3.75 -17.89
CA THR A 103 -17.94 -4.86 -16.93
C THR A 103 -16.74 -5.76 -17.18
N LEU A 104 -15.98 -5.99 -16.14
CA LEU A 104 -14.81 -6.85 -16.14
C LEU A 104 -15.19 -8.29 -15.80
N LYS A 105 -14.58 -9.25 -16.50
CA LYS A 105 -14.69 -10.68 -16.20
C LYS A 105 -13.30 -11.21 -15.87
N LEU A 106 -13.15 -11.76 -14.66
CA LEU A 106 -11.88 -12.32 -14.17
C LEU A 106 -12.08 -13.73 -13.67
N ASN A 107 -11.11 -14.59 -13.95
CA ASN A 107 -10.95 -15.84 -13.19
C ASN A 107 -9.95 -15.55 -12.07
N ILE A 108 -10.38 -15.75 -10.83
CA ILE A 108 -9.56 -15.58 -9.64
C ILE A 108 -9.18 -16.96 -9.12
N GLU A 109 -7.89 -17.18 -8.96
CA GLU A 109 -7.31 -18.41 -8.44
C GLU A 109 -6.35 -18.08 -7.29
N ILE A 110 -6.33 -18.92 -6.26
CA ILE A 110 -5.37 -18.86 -5.14
C ILE A 110 -4.71 -20.22 -5.04
N ASP A 111 -3.38 -20.25 -5.07
CA ASP A 111 -2.58 -21.49 -5.02
C ASP A 111 -2.99 -22.54 -6.07
N ASN A 112 -3.30 -22.08 -7.29
CA ASN A 112 -3.82 -22.86 -8.42
C ASN A 112 -5.24 -23.45 -8.18
N GLU A 113 -5.90 -23.09 -7.14
CA GLU A 113 -7.30 -23.44 -6.90
C GLU A 113 -8.23 -22.29 -7.30
N LYS A 114 -9.26 -22.62 -8.05
CA LYS A 114 -10.25 -21.65 -8.50
C LYS A 114 -11.07 -21.13 -7.32
N LEU A 115 -10.93 -19.84 -7.03
CA LEU A 115 -11.76 -19.16 -6.06
C LEU A 115 -13.11 -18.77 -6.70
N GLU A 116 -13.07 -18.02 -7.81
CA GLU A 116 -14.27 -17.46 -8.42
C GLU A 116 -14.10 -17.05 -9.89
N ASN A 117 -15.23 -17.05 -10.63
CA ASN A 117 -15.39 -16.27 -11.86
C ASN A 117 -16.06 -14.95 -11.52
N PHE A 118 -15.23 -13.93 -11.31
CA PHE A 118 -15.71 -12.59 -10.95
C PHE A 118 -16.30 -11.88 -12.17
N VAL A 119 -17.43 -11.19 -11.95
CA VAL A 119 -18.04 -10.27 -12.90
C VAL A 119 -18.44 -9.00 -12.17
N GLY A 120 -17.91 -7.85 -12.56
CA GLY A 120 -18.17 -6.56 -11.90
C GLY A 120 -17.31 -5.45 -12.46
N ASP A 121 -17.17 -4.35 -11.74
CA ASP A 121 -16.38 -3.20 -12.19
C ASP A 121 -14.88 -3.37 -11.94
N GLY A 122 -14.51 -4.24 -10.99
CA GLY A 122 -13.11 -4.52 -10.69
C GLY A 122 -12.88 -5.29 -9.39
N VAL A 123 -11.60 -5.48 -9.09
CA VAL A 123 -11.13 -6.16 -7.88
C VAL A 123 -9.96 -5.36 -7.32
N VAL A 124 -9.94 -5.24 -6.00
CA VAL A 124 -8.81 -4.69 -5.23
C VAL A 124 -8.09 -5.83 -4.51
N ILE A 125 -6.78 -5.87 -4.64
CA ILE A 125 -5.92 -6.77 -3.88
C ILE A 125 -5.09 -5.89 -2.93
N SER A 126 -5.47 -5.90 -1.66
CA SER A 126 -4.91 -5.04 -0.63
C SER A 126 -3.97 -5.79 0.29
N THR A 127 -2.88 -5.13 0.68
CA THR A 127 -2.03 -5.56 1.80
C THR A 127 -2.70 -5.26 3.14
N SER A 128 -2.12 -5.74 4.23
CA SER A 128 -2.55 -5.35 5.58
C SER A 128 -2.40 -3.84 5.79
N PHE A 129 -1.30 -3.24 5.33
CA PHE A 129 -1.06 -1.79 5.41
C PHE A 129 -2.12 -1.00 4.62
N GLY A 130 -2.50 -1.45 3.43
CA GLY A 130 -3.55 -0.85 2.60
C GLY A 130 -4.98 -1.14 3.07
N SER A 131 -5.18 -1.95 4.12
CA SER A 131 -6.51 -2.34 4.57
C SER A 131 -7.40 -1.16 4.96
N THR A 132 -6.81 -0.08 5.44
CA THR A 132 -7.49 1.18 5.82
C THR A 132 -7.63 2.20 4.67
N ALA A 133 -7.05 1.89 3.50
CA ALA A 133 -7.11 2.74 2.30
C ALA A 133 -8.36 2.42 1.44
N TYR A 134 -8.21 2.24 0.14
CA TYR A 134 -9.33 2.01 -0.77
C TYR A 134 -10.11 0.73 -0.43
N ASN A 135 -9.42 -0.29 0.07
CA ASN A 135 -10.04 -1.52 0.58
C ASN A 135 -11.16 -1.24 1.59
N LEU A 136 -10.92 -0.36 2.57
CA LEU A 136 -11.92 -0.01 3.59
C LEU A 136 -13.16 0.65 2.97
N SER A 137 -12.97 1.53 1.99
CA SER A 137 -14.07 2.21 1.28
C SER A 137 -14.98 1.23 0.53
N LEU A 138 -14.49 0.03 0.23
CA LEU A 138 -15.22 -1.03 -0.44
C LEU A 138 -15.83 -2.06 0.52
N GLY A 139 -15.74 -1.81 1.83
CA GLY A 139 -16.24 -2.72 2.86
C GLY A 139 -15.25 -3.83 3.25
N GLY A 140 -13.99 -3.74 2.84
CA GLY A 140 -12.94 -4.65 3.30
C GLY A 140 -12.62 -4.48 4.79
N ALA A 141 -12.12 -5.52 5.41
CA ALA A 141 -11.76 -5.50 6.82
C ALA A 141 -10.48 -4.69 7.10
N ILE A 142 -10.39 -4.08 8.27
CA ILE A 142 -9.16 -3.51 8.79
C ILE A 142 -8.29 -4.66 9.32
N VAL A 143 -7.05 -4.72 8.87
CA VAL A 143 -6.08 -5.74 9.26
C VAL A 143 -4.82 -5.07 9.79
N TYR A 144 -4.36 -5.49 10.95
CA TYR A 144 -3.10 -5.01 11.52
C TYR A 144 -1.91 -5.44 10.68
N ASN A 145 -0.89 -4.57 10.56
CA ASN A 145 0.31 -4.80 9.74
C ASN A 145 1.10 -6.06 10.13
N THR A 146 0.98 -6.49 11.39
CA THR A 146 1.58 -7.74 11.87
C THR A 146 1.01 -9.00 11.22
N PHE A 147 -0.19 -8.92 10.64
CA PHE A 147 -0.77 -10.00 9.85
C PHE A 147 -0.36 -9.83 8.39
N HIS A 148 0.59 -10.63 7.94
CA HIS A 148 1.03 -10.62 6.53
C HIS A 148 0.00 -11.30 5.63
N SER A 149 -1.08 -10.58 5.32
CA SER A 149 -2.19 -11.09 4.52
C SER A 149 -2.48 -10.22 3.31
N LEU A 150 -3.17 -10.81 2.35
CA LEU A 150 -3.77 -10.09 1.23
C LEU A 150 -5.29 -10.23 1.34
N GLN A 151 -6.00 -9.13 1.09
CA GLN A 151 -7.45 -9.13 0.95
C GLN A 151 -7.83 -8.94 -0.50
N ILE A 152 -8.81 -9.71 -0.96
CA ILE A 152 -9.44 -9.53 -2.26
C ILE A 152 -10.82 -8.93 -2.02
N THR A 153 -11.01 -7.69 -2.47
CA THR A 153 -12.26 -6.94 -2.29
C THR A 153 -12.82 -6.56 -3.64
N SER A 154 -14.10 -6.81 -3.86
CA SER A 154 -14.76 -6.59 -5.13
C SER A 154 -15.27 -5.16 -5.29
N LEU A 155 -15.21 -4.61 -6.52
CA LEU A 155 -15.87 -3.38 -6.91
C LEU A 155 -17.17 -3.75 -7.67
N ALA A 156 -18.31 -3.36 -7.12
CA ALA A 156 -19.63 -3.54 -7.72
C ALA A 156 -19.83 -4.94 -8.37
N PRO A 157 -19.74 -6.04 -7.61
CA PRO A 157 -19.90 -7.39 -8.15
C PRO A 157 -21.34 -7.60 -8.63
N LEU A 158 -21.53 -8.11 -9.85
CA LEU A 158 -22.85 -8.39 -10.41
C LEU A 158 -23.40 -9.74 -9.96
N ASN A 159 -22.58 -10.78 -9.91
CA ASN A 159 -22.96 -12.15 -9.59
C ASN A 159 -21.88 -12.81 -8.74
N SER A 160 -21.68 -12.35 -7.52
CA SER A 160 -20.77 -13.00 -6.59
C SER A 160 -21.52 -13.79 -5.54
N LYS A 161 -21.17 -15.06 -5.38
CA LYS A 161 -21.61 -15.90 -4.26
C LYS A 161 -20.71 -15.71 -3.04
N THR A 162 -19.47 -15.29 -3.26
CA THR A 162 -18.41 -15.24 -2.26
C THR A 162 -18.37 -13.91 -1.51
N TYR A 163 -18.84 -12.81 -2.12
CA TYR A 163 -18.71 -11.44 -1.60
C TYR A 163 -20.05 -10.79 -1.20
N ARG A 164 -21.13 -11.55 -1.14
CA ARG A 164 -22.40 -11.05 -0.59
C ARG A 164 -22.48 -11.43 0.89
N ASN A 165 -22.19 -10.49 1.72
CA ASN A 165 -22.63 -10.46 3.12
C ASN A 165 -23.87 -9.60 3.24
#